data_614552c8b2dd2245dd1fef2674856e9d
#
_entry.id   614552c8b2dd2245dd1fef2674856e9d
#
_cell.length_a   1.000
_cell.length_b   1.000
_cell.length_c   1.000
_cell.angle_alpha   90.00
_cell.angle_beta   90.00
_cell.angle_gamma   90.00
#
_symmetry.space_group_name_H-M   'P 1'
#
loop_
_entity.id
_entity.type
_entity.pdbx_description
1 polymer ?
#
loop_
_entity_poly.entity_id
_entity_poly.type
_entity_poly.pdbx_seq_one_letter_code
_entity_poly.pdbx_strand_id
1 'polypeptide(L)'
;PGRLAPALVSVSNGPGGKTVSTPRLETLRGIVETRGADILKATIGTEVSPALVLAVIAIESGGRVDAVSSAGAQGLMQLMPVTAERFGVADALQPAENIKGGVAYLDVLMKQFDRDPILVLASYNAEENAVKRAGGVPDYAETRDYVPKVLAAFKTAKGLCLTPPELASDGCVFNFKMAKAD
;
A
#
# COMPACT_ATOMS: atom_id res chain seq x y z
N PRO A 1 9.94 -10.64 7.15
CA PRO A 1 9.50 -10.90 5.75
C PRO A 1 8.77 -12.23 5.60
N GLY A 2 9.11 -13.27 6.39
CA GLY A 2 8.55 -14.62 6.25
C GLY A 2 7.04 -14.78 6.46
N ARG A 3 6.34 -13.76 6.96
CA ARG A 3 4.89 -13.81 7.16
C ARG A 3 4.06 -13.45 5.91
N LEU A 4 4.67 -12.95 4.83
CA LEU A 4 3.93 -12.54 3.64
C LEU A 4 3.22 -13.71 2.96
N ALA A 5 3.95 -14.78 2.62
CA ALA A 5 3.39 -15.91 1.89
C ALA A 5 2.21 -16.58 2.64
N PRO A 6 2.30 -16.93 3.94
CA PRO A 6 1.15 -17.45 4.67
C PRO A 6 0.00 -16.44 4.81
N ALA A 7 0.28 -15.13 4.93
CA ALA A 7 -0.75 -14.11 4.97
C ALA A 7 -1.52 -14.02 3.63
N LEU A 8 -0.82 -14.08 2.49
CA LEU A 8 -1.46 -14.10 1.16
C LEU A 8 -2.34 -15.35 0.93
N VAL A 9 -1.98 -16.47 1.52
CA VAL A 9 -2.84 -17.67 1.53
C VAL A 9 -4.07 -17.43 2.38
N SER A 10 -3.90 -16.88 3.57
CA SER A 10 -5.01 -16.63 4.53
C SER A 10 -6.05 -15.64 3.99
N VAL A 11 -5.65 -14.58 3.30
CA VAL A 11 -6.62 -13.61 2.72
C VAL A 11 -7.43 -14.21 1.56
N SER A 12 -6.95 -15.30 0.96
CA SER A 12 -7.64 -16.02 -0.12
C SER A 12 -8.53 -17.14 0.38
N ASN A 13 -8.22 -17.70 1.56
CA ASN A 13 -8.87 -18.87 2.16
C ASN A 13 -9.21 -18.58 3.63
N GLY A 14 -9.94 -17.48 3.87
CA GLY A 14 -10.32 -17.10 5.24
C GLY A 14 -11.26 -18.11 5.90
N PRO A 15 -11.45 -18.00 7.24
CA PRO A 15 -12.34 -18.88 7.99
C PRO A 15 -13.74 -18.92 7.39
N GLY A 16 -14.27 -20.14 7.20
CA GLY A 16 -15.59 -20.36 6.60
C GLY A 16 -15.64 -20.12 5.08
N GLY A 17 -14.48 -20.15 4.38
CA GLY A 17 -14.40 -19.96 2.92
C GLY A 17 -14.63 -18.50 2.46
N LYS A 18 -14.66 -17.56 3.38
CA LYS A 18 -14.80 -16.13 3.04
C LYS A 18 -13.47 -15.57 2.53
N THR A 19 -13.49 -14.99 1.33
CA THR A 19 -12.36 -14.23 0.78
C THR A 19 -12.43 -12.77 1.22
N VAL A 20 -11.27 -12.14 1.42
CA VAL A 20 -11.20 -10.70 1.65
C VAL A 20 -11.52 -9.98 0.35
N SER A 21 -12.36 -8.93 0.42
CA SER A 21 -12.69 -8.10 -0.74
C SER A 21 -11.43 -7.46 -1.31
N THR A 22 -11.25 -7.60 -2.63
CA THR A 22 -10.13 -7.01 -3.37
C THR A 22 -10.62 -5.92 -4.31
N PRO A 23 -9.80 -4.88 -4.58
CA PRO A 23 -10.09 -3.94 -5.65
C PRO A 23 -10.24 -4.68 -7.00
N ARG A 24 -11.09 -4.15 -7.87
CA ARG A 24 -11.22 -4.68 -9.23
C ARG A 24 -9.91 -4.50 -9.99
N LEU A 25 -9.59 -5.44 -10.86
CA LEU A 25 -8.38 -5.37 -11.68
C LEU A 25 -8.34 -4.11 -12.53
N GLU A 26 -9.48 -3.65 -13.04
CA GLU A 26 -9.61 -2.39 -13.79
C GLU A 26 -9.19 -1.17 -12.97
N THR A 27 -9.51 -1.14 -11.67
CA THR A 27 -9.06 -0.06 -10.78
C THR A 27 -7.53 -0.05 -10.68
N LEU A 28 -6.91 -1.21 -10.46
CA LEU A 28 -5.45 -1.31 -10.39
C LEU A 28 -4.78 -0.92 -11.72
N ARG A 29 -5.34 -1.36 -12.85
CA ARG A 29 -4.86 -0.98 -14.19
C ARG A 29 -4.93 0.53 -14.41
N GLY A 30 -6.06 1.17 -14.11
CA GLY A 30 -6.22 2.61 -14.24
C GLY A 30 -5.22 3.41 -13.37
N ILE A 31 -4.91 2.92 -12.17
CA ILE A 31 -3.86 3.53 -11.32
C ILE A 31 -2.48 3.36 -11.98
N VAL A 32 -2.14 2.17 -12.51
CA VAL A 32 -0.87 1.95 -13.21
C VAL A 32 -0.75 2.85 -14.44
N GLU A 33 -1.80 2.98 -15.25
CA GLU A 33 -1.79 3.84 -16.44
C GLU A 33 -1.52 5.30 -16.10
N THR A 34 -2.15 5.81 -15.06
CA THR A 34 -2.10 7.23 -14.71
C THR A 34 -0.97 7.59 -13.76
N ARG A 35 -0.54 6.65 -12.88
CA ARG A 35 0.40 6.90 -11.77
C ARG A 35 1.58 5.94 -11.73
N GLY A 36 1.65 4.94 -12.61
CA GLY A 36 2.70 3.93 -12.60
C GLY A 36 4.11 4.53 -12.67
N ALA A 37 4.30 5.57 -13.48
CA ALA A 37 5.59 6.26 -13.57
C ALA A 37 5.98 6.97 -12.26
N ASP A 38 5.03 7.61 -11.57
CA ASP A 38 5.27 8.28 -10.29
C ASP A 38 5.60 7.26 -9.20
N ILE A 39 4.88 6.12 -9.18
CA ILE A 39 5.14 5.00 -8.25
C ILE A 39 6.55 4.45 -8.47
N LEU A 40 6.92 4.15 -9.73
CA LEU A 40 8.24 3.62 -10.06
C LEU A 40 9.36 4.58 -9.63
N LYS A 41 9.21 5.88 -9.91
CA LYS A 41 10.18 6.89 -9.50
C LYS A 41 10.33 6.99 -7.99
N ALA A 42 9.22 7.00 -7.26
CA ALA A 42 9.21 7.15 -5.81
C ALA A 42 9.84 5.95 -5.08
N THR A 43 9.77 4.75 -5.67
CA THR A 43 10.30 3.52 -5.05
C THR A 43 11.79 3.27 -5.33
N ILE A 44 12.44 4.05 -6.21
CA ILE A 44 13.87 3.91 -6.48
C ILE A 44 14.68 4.14 -5.20
N GLY A 45 15.54 3.17 -4.86
CA GLY A 45 16.41 3.25 -3.69
C GLY A 45 15.72 3.01 -2.34
N THR A 46 14.46 2.58 -2.34
CA THR A 46 13.70 2.23 -1.13
C THR A 46 13.55 0.70 -0.98
N GLU A 47 13.12 0.27 0.21
CA GLU A 47 12.72 -1.12 0.49
C GLU A 47 11.21 -1.36 0.26
N VAL A 48 10.60 -0.63 -0.68
CA VAL A 48 9.15 -0.70 -0.93
C VAL A 48 8.88 -1.16 -2.36
N SER A 49 8.14 -2.26 -2.50
CA SER A 49 7.72 -2.73 -3.83
C SER A 49 6.73 -1.75 -4.48
N PRO A 50 6.90 -1.39 -5.76
CA PRO A 50 5.87 -0.67 -6.52
C PRO A 50 4.49 -1.33 -6.48
N ALA A 51 4.42 -2.66 -6.44
CA ALA A 51 3.18 -3.40 -6.31
C ALA A 51 2.50 -3.17 -4.93
N LEU A 52 3.28 -2.98 -3.85
CA LEU A 52 2.74 -2.63 -2.54
C LEU A 52 2.17 -1.20 -2.55
N VAL A 53 2.88 -0.26 -3.15
CA VAL A 53 2.37 1.13 -3.29
C VAL A 53 1.06 1.16 -4.07
N LEU A 54 0.98 0.42 -5.18
CA LEU A 54 -0.25 0.27 -5.96
C LEU A 54 -1.41 -0.28 -5.11
N ALA A 55 -1.15 -1.30 -4.29
CA ALA A 55 -2.15 -1.89 -3.40
C ALA A 55 -2.62 -0.89 -2.33
N VAL A 56 -1.71 -0.13 -1.73
CA VAL A 56 -2.03 0.92 -0.75
C VAL A 56 -2.90 2.00 -1.40
N ILE A 57 -2.51 2.56 -2.55
CA ILE A 57 -3.31 3.56 -3.28
C ILE A 57 -4.73 3.03 -3.58
N ALA A 58 -4.85 1.79 -4.01
CA ALA A 58 -6.14 1.20 -4.35
C ALA A 58 -7.06 1.08 -3.13
N ILE A 59 -6.53 0.81 -1.95
CA ILE A 59 -7.31 0.70 -0.70
C ILE A 59 -7.59 2.07 -0.09
N GLU A 60 -6.61 2.97 -0.09
CA GLU A 60 -6.71 4.29 0.54
C GLU A 60 -7.67 5.23 -0.20
N SER A 61 -7.53 5.33 -1.49
CA SER A 61 -8.28 6.31 -2.30
C SER A 61 -9.04 5.73 -3.49
N GLY A 62 -8.75 4.46 -3.87
CA GLY A 62 -9.20 3.91 -5.14
C GLY A 62 -8.59 4.62 -6.35
N GLY A 63 -7.47 5.32 -6.18
CA GLY A 63 -6.81 6.11 -7.22
C GLY A 63 -7.32 7.55 -7.35
N ARG A 64 -8.18 8.04 -6.44
CA ARG A 64 -8.70 9.41 -6.45
C ARG A 64 -7.66 10.37 -5.86
N VAL A 65 -7.24 11.34 -6.68
CA VAL A 65 -6.21 12.33 -6.29
C VAL A 65 -6.71 13.36 -5.27
N ASP A 66 -8.00 13.63 -5.30
CA ASP A 66 -8.70 14.62 -4.48
C ASP A 66 -9.36 14.01 -3.23
N ALA A 67 -9.06 12.75 -2.92
CA ALA A 67 -9.66 12.08 -1.77
C ALA A 67 -9.26 12.77 -0.46
N VAL A 68 -10.26 13.11 0.36
CA VAL A 68 -10.09 13.64 1.71
C VAL A 68 -10.99 12.84 2.65
N SER A 69 -10.40 12.25 3.69
CA SER A 69 -11.16 11.51 4.70
C SER A 69 -11.79 12.44 5.74
N SER A 70 -12.76 11.94 6.49
CA SER A 70 -13.35 12.69 7.62
C SER A 70 -12.33 13.02 8.72
N ALA A 71 -11.25 12.24 8.84
CA ALA A 71 -10.15 12.49 9.75
C ALA A 71 -9.10 13.47 9.21
N GLY A 72 -9.23 13.91 7.94
CA GLY A 72 -8.32 14.85 7.30
C GLY A 72 -7.14 14.23 6.55
N ALA A 73 -7.12 12.91 6.36
CA ALA A 73 -6.14 12.25 5.49
C ALA A 73 -6.40 12.64 4.02
N GLN A 74 -5.34 12.87 3.24
CA GLN A 74 -5.42 13.49 1.92
C GLN A 74 -4.71 12.70 0.82
N GLY A 75 -5.29 12.72 -0.37
CA GLY A 75 -4.69 12.28 -1.62
C GLY A 75 -4.64 10.76 -1.80
N LEU A 76 -3.85 10.34 -2.78
CA LEU A 76 -3.78 8.96 -3.27
C LEU A 76 -3.45 7.94 -2.17
N MET A 77 -2.50 8.26 -1.30
CA MET A 77 -2.03 7.39 -0.21
C MET A 77 -2.55 7.83 1.16
N GLN A 78 -3.53 8.73 1.21
CA GLN A 78 -4.22 9.20 2.42
C GLN A 78 -3.27 9.63 3.53
N LEU A 79 -2.39 10.60 3.23
CA LEU A 79 -1.47 11.14 4.23
C LEU A 79 -2.20 12.07 5.19
N MET A 80 -2.03 11.83 6.49
CA MET A 80 -2.41 12.80 7.53
C MET A 80 -1.51 14.04 7.41
N PRO A 81 -2.00 15.25 7.71
CA PRO A 81 -1.22 16.48 7.61
C PRO A 81 0.13 16.42 8.33
N VAL A 82 0.16 15.87 9.53
CA VAL A 82 1.40 15.68 10.31
C VAL A 82 2.39 14.74 9.62
N THR A 83 1.89 13.70 8.95
CA THR A 83 2.71 12.76 8.19
C THR A 83 3.23 13.42 6.91
N ALA A 84 2.39 14.18 6.20
CA ALA A 84 2.77 14.96 5.03
C ALA A 84 3.92 15.94 5.37
N GLU A 85 3.78 16.69 6.45
CA GLU A 85 4.82 17.61 6.94
C GLU A 85 6.12 16.87 7.28
N ARG A 86 6.03 15.76 8.01
CA ARG A 86 7.20 14.93 8.40
C ARG A 86 8.02 14.47 7.19
N PHE A 87 7.37 14.20 6.06
CA PHE A 87 8.02 13.73 4.84
C PHE A 87 8.18 14.80 3.75
N GLY A 88 8.00 16.08 4.11
CA GLY A 88 8.26 17.23 3.24
C GLY A 88 7.30 17.33 2.05
N VAL A 89 6.06 16.87 2.21
CA VAL A 89 5.00 17.01 1.22
C VAL A 89 4.36 18.38 1.39
N ALA A 90 4.55 19.26 0.40
CA ALA A 90 4.02 20.61 0.43
C ALA A 90 2.51 20.65 0.09
N ASP A 91 2.09 19.83 -0.87
CA ASP A 91 0.69 19.67 -1.26
C ASP A 91 0.34 18.16 -1.35
N ALA A 92 -0.40 17.68 -0.36
CA ALA A 92 -0.80 16.27 -0.29
C ALA A 92 -1.86 15.89 -1.34
N LEU A 93 -2.45 16.83 -2.07
CA LEU A 93 -3.34 16.58 -3.21
C LEU A 93 -2.58 16.53 -4.54
N GLN A 94 -1.30 16.94 -4.56
CA GLN A 94 -0.43 16.74 -5.71
C GLN A 94 -0.01 15.27 -5.80
N PRO A 95 -0.36 14.55 -6.90
CA PRO A 95 -0.18 13.09 -6.97
C PRO A 95 1.26 12.62 -6.75
N ALA A 96 2.22 13.23 -7.43
CA ALA A 96 3.62 12.83 -7.33
C ALA A 96 4.20 13.09 -5.93
N GLU A 97 3.82 14.22 -5.29
CA GLU A 97 4.25 14.54 -3.92
C GLU A 97 3.63 13.59 -2.90
N ASN A 98 2.33 13.32 -3.03
CA ASN A 98 1.63 12.38 -2.16
C ASN A 98 2.23 10.98 -2.23
N ILE A 99 2.48 10.45 -3.44
CA ILE A 99 3.11 9.14 -3.63
C ILE A 99 4.53 9.14 -3.04
N LYS A 100 5.33 10.17 -3.29
CA LYS A 100 6.68 10.29 -2.73
C LYS A 100 6.67 10.26 -1.20
N GLY A 101 5.81 11.03 -0.56
CA GLY A 101 5.65 11.07 0.90
C GLY A 101 5.17 9.74 1.47
N GLY A 102 4.16 9.13 0.86
CA GLY A 102 3.63 7.84 1.29
C GLY A 102 4.66 6.70 1.16
N VAL A 103 5.43 6.69 0.07
CA VAL A 103 6.54 5.74 -0.13
C VAL A 103 7.64 5.96 0.89
N ALA A 104 8.02 7.20 1.18
CA ALA A 104 9.03 7.51 2.20
C ALA A 104 8.58 7.03 3.59
N TYR A 105 7.30 7.19 3.92
CA TYR A 105 6.74 6.65 5.18
C TYR A 105 6.78 5.11 5.19
N LEU A 106 6.33 4.45 4.13
CA LEU A 106 6.42 2.98 4.02
C LEU A 106 7.86 2.49 4.16
N ASP A 107 8.85 3.17 3.57
CA ASP A 107 10.26 2.79 3.65
C ASP A 107 10.81 2.88 5.08
N VAL A 108 10.44 3.91 5.82
CA VAL A 108 10.75 4.02 7.24
C VAL A 108 10.15 2.86 8.03
N LEU A 109 8.89 2.51 7.76
CA LEU A 109 8.21 1.40 8.42
C LEU A 109 8.80 0.03 8.04
N MET A 110 9.21 -0.17 6.78
CA MET A 110 9.92 -1.38 6.33
C MET A 110 11.20 -1.60 7.13
N LYS A 111 12.01 -0.56 7.30
CA LYS A 111 13.25 -0.61 8.08
C LYS A 111 12.97 -0.84 9.57
N GLN A 112 11.96 -0.17 10.12
CA GLN A 112 11.62 -0.24 11.53
C GLN A 112 11.06 -1.60 11.96
N PHE A 113 10.32 -2.28 11.10
CA PHE A 113 9.66 -3.56 11.39
C PHE A 113 10.27 -4.76 10.63
N ASP A 114 11.54 -4.65 10.24
CA ASP A 114 12.29 -5.74 9.57
C ASP A 114 11.51 -6.33 8.37
N ARG A 115 10.91 -5.45 7.57
CA ARG A 115 10.11 -5.81 6.38
C ARG A 115 8.96 -6.78 6.69
N ASP A 116 8.44 -6.76 7.92
CA ASP A 116 7.25 -7.52 8.26
C ASP A 116 6.01 -6.83 7.69
N PRO A 117 5.39 -7.39 6.63
CA PRO A 117 4.34 -6.69 5.91
C PRO A 117 3.09 -6.43 6.75
N ILE A 118 2.82 -7.29 7.74
CA ILE A 118 1.65 -7.13 8.63
C ILE A 118 1.88 -5.94 9.55
N LEU A 119 3.05 -5.84 10.19
CA LEU A 119 3.37 -4.74 11.10
C LEU A 119 3.56 -3.42 10.35
N VAL A 120 4.16 -3.46 9.15
CA VAL A 120 4.29 -2.29 8.27
C VAL A 120 2.93 -1.71 7.91
N LEU A 121 2.01 -2.54 7.42
CA LEU A 121 0.67 -2.08 7.04
C LEU A 121 -0.17 -1.66 8.24
N ALA A 122 -0.07 -2.38 9.36
CA ALA A 122 -0.73 -1.96 10.59
C ALA A 122 -0.23 -0.58 11.08
N SER A 123 1.09 -0.33 10.96
CA SER A 123 1.70 0.95 11.34
C SER A 123 1.35 2.07 10.38
N TYR A 124 1.22 1.78 9.10
CA TYR A 124 0.79 2.76 8.12
C TYR A 124 -0.61 3.31 8.43
N ASN A 125 -1.53 2.43 8.84
CA ASN A 125 -2.91 2.82 9.17
C ASN A 125 -3.07 3.34 10.61
N ALA A 126 -2.43 2.70 11.62
CA ALA A 126 -2.62 2.99 13.04
C ALA A 126 -1.49 3.81 13.68
N GLU A 127 -0.50 4.22 12.91
CA GLU A 127 0.78 4.80 13.31
C GLU A 127 1.72 3.80 14.04
N GLU A 128 3.02 3.96 13.85
CA GLU A 128 4.05 3.05 14.37
C GLU A 128 4.06 2.93 15.90
N ASN A 129 3.71 4.01 16.61
CA ASN A 129 3.71 4.00 18.06
C ASN A 129 2.55 3.17 18.64
N ALA A 130 1.40 3.10 17.95
CA ALA A 130 0.30 2.25 18.37
C ALA A 130 0.66 0.76 18.24
N VAL A 131 1.33 0.39 17.13
CA VAL A 131 1.81 -0.98 16.90
C VAL A 131 2.87 -1.38 17.91
N LYS A 132 3.81 -0.49 18.24
CA LYS A 132 4.83 -0.73 19.27
C LYS A 132 4.21 -0.94 20.65
N ARG A 133 3.26 -0.08 21.07
CA ARG A 133 2.58 -0.22 22.37
C ARG A 133 1.78 -1.51 22.46
N ALA A 134 1.16 -1.94 21.35
CA ALA A 134 0.39 -3.17 21.30
C ALA A 134 1.27 -4.43 21.21
N GLY A 135 2.57 -4.29 20.93
CA GLY A 135 3.44 -5.43 20.65
C GLY A 135 3.05 -6.22 19.39
N GLY A 136 2.28 -5.62 18.49
CA GLY A 136 1.72 -6.24 17.30
C GLY A 136 0.62 -5.40 16.68
N VAL A 137 -0.28 -6.01 15.90
CA VAL A 137 -1.44 -5.31 15.34
C VAL A 137 -2.37 -4.86 16.47
N PRO A 138 -2.63 -3.54 16.62
CA PRO A 138 -3.49 -3.05 17.68
C PRO A 138 -4.94 -3.52 17.51
N ASP A 139 -5.71 -3.52 18.60
CA ASP A 139 -7.12 -3.92 18.60
C ASP A 139 -8.03 -2.79 18.11
N TYR A 140 -7.72 -2.28 16.91
CA TYR A 140 -8.55 -1.30 16.21
C TYR A 140 -9.26 -2.01 15.05
N ALA A 141 -10.60 -1.93 15.03
CA ALA A 141 -11.41 -2.57 14.01
C ALA A 141 -10.98 -2.15 12.58
N GLU A 142 -10.68 -0.86 12.39
CA GLU A 142 -10.20 -0.31 11.13
C GLU A 142 -8.87 -0.96 10.69
N THR A 143 -7.87 -1.03 11.57
CA THR A 143 -6.56 -1.59 11.25
C THR A 143 -6.63 -3.09 10.96
N ARG A 144 -7.46 -3.81 11.71
CA ARG A 144 -7.70 -5.25 11.51
C ARG A 144 -8.40 -5.56 10.19
N ASP A 145 -9.20 -4.64 9.69
CA ASP A 145 -9.84 -4.72 8.37
C ASP A 145 -8.89 -4.27 7.24
N TYR A 146 -8.09 -3.24 7.50
CA TYR A 146 -7.15 -2.64 6.55
C TYR A 146 -6.04 -3.61 6.10
N VAL A 147 -5.33 -4.22 7.05
CA VAL A 147 -4.18 -5.08 6.75
C VAL A 147 -4.54 -6.21 5.78
N PRO A 148 -5.56 -7.04 6.03
CA PRO A 148 -5.94 -8.08 5.07
C PRO A 148 -6.40 -7.52 3.72
N LYS A 149 -7.06 -6.37 3.67
CA LYS A 149 -7.49 -5.74 2.41
C LYS A 149 -6.29 -5.32 1.55
N VAL A 150 -5.27 -4.68 2.14
CA VAL A 150 -4.07 -4.30 1.39
C VAL A 150 -3.29 -5.53 0.93
N LEU A 151 -3.18 -6.57 1.76
CA LEU A 151 -2.52 -7.83 1.36
C LEU A 151 -3.27 -8.51 0.20
N ALA A 152 -4.59 -8.52 0.23
CA ALA A 152 -5.40 -9.06 -0.87
C ALA A 152 -5.24 -8.23 -2.16
N ALA A 153 -5.20 -6.90 -2.04
CA ALA A 153 -4.91 -5.99 -3.16
C ALA A 153 -3.49 -6.22 -3.71
N PHE A 154 -2.47 -6.39 -2.84
CA PHE A 154 -1.11 -6.69 -3.24
C PHE A 154 -1.00 -7.99 -4.03
N LYS A 155 -1.74 -9.03 -3.62
CA LYS A 155 -1.79 -10.29 -4.35
C LYS A 155 -2.23 -10.11 -5.81
N THR A 156 -3.19 -9.22 -6.06
CA THR A 156 -3.66 -8.89 -7.41
C THR A 156 -2.67 -7.95 -8.12
N ALA A 157 -2.19 -6.92 -7.42
CA ALA A 157 -1.28 -5.89 -7.95
C ALA A 157 0.04 -6.49 -8.49
N LYS A 158 0.61 -7.48 -7.78
CA LYS A 158 1.86 -8.14 -8.24
C LYS A 158 1.72 -8.82 -9.60
N GLY A 159 0.51 -9.20 -10.01
CA GLY A 159 0.24 -9.75 -11.34
C GLY A 159 0.37 -8.73 -12.48
N LEU A 160 0.42 -7.43 -12.17
CA LEU A 160 0.67 -6.36 -13.14
C LEU A 160 2.17 -6.05 -13.34
N CYS A 161 3.06 -6.72 -12.62
CA CYS A 161 4.49 -6.62 -12.79
C CYS A 161 4.98 -7.56 -13.91
N LEU A 162 6.02 -7.16 -14.65
CA LEU A 162 6.70 -8.03 -15.63
C LEU A 162 7.25 -9.30 -14.94
N THR A 163 7.81 -9.13 -13.75
CA THR A 163 8.18 -10.22 -12.84
C THR A 163 7.45 -9.97 -11.52
N PRO A 164 6.50 -10.83 -11.14
CA PRO A 164 5.77 -10.66 -9.87
C PRO A 164 6.71 -10.71 -8.66
N PRO A 165 6.67 -9.72 -7.76
CA PRO A 165 7.48 -9.72 -6.55
C PRO A 165 7.09 -10.89 -5.61
N GLU A 166 8.07 -11.47 -4.93
CA GLU A 166 7.84 -12.48 -3.88
C GLU A 166 7.65 -11.82 -2.52
N LEU A 167 8.40 -10.74 -2.25
CA LEU A 167 8.34 -9.97 -1.01
C LEU A 167 7.71 -8.59 -1.25
N ALA A 168 7.21 -8.00 -0.19
CA ALA A 168 6.68 -6.63 -0.20
C ALA A 168 7.77 -5.55 -0.43
N SER A 169 9.04 -5.95 -0.37
CA SER A 169 10.23 -5.14 -0.65
C SER A 169 10.86 -5.39 -2.03
N ASP A 170 10.38 -6.37 -2.79
CA ASP A 170 10.98 -6.70 -4.08
C ASP A 170 10.60 -5.69 -5.16
N GLY A 171 11.51 -5.50 -6.11
CA GLY A 171 11.26 -4.65 -7.28
C GLY A 171 10.09 -5.15 -8.12
N CYS A 172 9.41 -4.22 -8.77
CA CYS A 172 8.35 -4.48 -9.73
C CYS A 172 8.43 -3.43 -10.84
N VAL A 173 8.52 -3.87 -12.07
CA VAL A 173 8.32 -3.00 -13.25
C VAL A 173 6.93 -3.31 -13.78
N PHE A 174 6.05 -2.32 -13.86
CA PHE A 174 4.70 -2.53 -14.35
C PHE A 174 4.67 -2.88 -15.83
N ASN A 175 3.82 -3.83 -16.20
CA ASN A 175 3.53 -4.17 -17.59
C ASN A 175 2.43 -3.24 -18.13
N PHE A 176 2.85 -2.10 -18.68
CA PHE A 176 1.91 -1.09 -19.22
C PHE A 176 1.10 -1.60 -20.42
N LYS A 177 1.51 -2.67 -21.10
CA LYS A 177 0.71 -3.30 -22.17
C LYS A 177 -0.48 -4.04 -21.59
N MET A 178 -0.30 -4.72 -20.45
CA MET A 178 -1.41 -5.38 -19.74
C MET A 178 -2.34 -4.37 -19.08
N ALA A 179 -1.84 -3.23 -18.66
CA ALA A 179 -2.66 -2.16 -18.11
C ALA A 179 -3.62 -1.56 -19.16
N LYS A 180 -3.20 -1.53 -20.44
CA LYS A 180 -3.99 -0.99 -21.57
C LYS A 180 -4.84 -2.01 -22.33
N ALA A 181 -4.83 -3.28 -21.93
CA ALA A 181 -5.66 -4.29 -22.58
C ALA A 181 -7.13 -4.12 -22.15
N ASP A 182 -7.98 -3.78 -23.10
CA ASP A 182 -9.45 -3.71 -22.95
C ASP A 182 -10.06 -5.08 -22.70
#